data_8d3a21e000154de1b50abd51053b2d99
#
_entry.id   8d3a21e000154de1b50abd51053b2d99
#
_cell.length_a   1.000
_cell.length_b   1.000
_cell.length_c   1.000
_cell.angle_alpha   90.00
_cell.angle_beta   90.00
_cell.angle_gamma   90.00
#
_symmetry.space_group_name_H-M   'P 1'
#
loop_
_entity.id
_entity.type
_entity.pdbx_description
1 polymer ?
#
loop_
_entity_poly.entity_id
_entity_poly.type
_entity_poly.pdbx_seq_one_letter_code
_entity_poly.pdbx_strand_id
1 'polypeptide(L)'
;NILATLTSKILKTMFDHDLSIEESVETIAKTLPVCQVRGVAYSTFSILQIFHSGEAYLAEFDNPACIFIRDGKVMDIPFETKDIEGKKIREYRFHVKVNDCFVLMSDGTIYAGVGELLNFGWTWESIADYTLKCTKDTLSAGRLAAMLSDACNDLYMARPGDDTTVAVVRVFEQHIVNIFTGPPASKAD
;
A
#
# COMPACT_ATOMS: atom_id res chain seq x y z
N ASN A 1 -3.39 12.37 12.08
CA ASN A 1 -4.58 11.59 12.46
C ASN A 1 -4.22 10.61 13.57
N ILE A 2 -4.92 10.71 14.74
CA ILE A 2 -4.61 9.91 15.95
C ILE A 2 -4.79 8.41 15.68
N LEU A 3 -5.83 8.02 14.92
CA LEU A 3 -6.09 6.61 14.61
C LEU A 3 -5.01 5.99 13.72
N ALA A 4 -4.55 6.68 12.69
CA ALA A 4 -3.47 6.21 11.83
C ALA A 4 -2.17 6.00 12.65
N THR A 5 -1.86 6.91 13.56
CA THR A 5 -0.72 6.77 14.47
C THR A 5 -0.89 5.58 15.41
N LEU A 6 -2.10 5.36 15.95
CA LEU A 6 -2.39 4.23 16.82
C LEU A 6 -2.25 2.90 16.07
N THR A 7 -2.85 2.79 14.89
CA THR A 7 -2.76 1.61 14.02
C THR A 7 -1.31 1.26 13.70
N SER A 8 -0.51 2.26 13.30
CA SER A 8 0.91 2.07 12.99
C SER A 8 1.72 1.61 14.23
N LYS A 9 1.43 2.16 15.42
CA LYS A 9 2.09 1.73 16.66
C LYS A 9 1.70 0.32 17.07
N ILE A 10 0.43 -0.03 16.96
CA ILE A 10 -0.05 -1.40 17.24
C ILE A 10 0.68 -2.38 16.34
N LEU A 11 0.67 -2.13 15.02
CA LEU A 11 1.33 -2.99 14.04
C LEU A 11 2.82 -3.17 14.36
N LYS A 12 3.53 -2.06 14.62
CA LYS A 12 4.95 -2.11 14.99
C LYS A 12 5.17 -2.93 16.26
N THR A 13 4.40 -2.71 17.31
CA THR A 13 4.52 -3.45 18.57
C THR A 13 4.29 -4.95 18.37
N MET A 14 3.33 -5.32 17.55
CA MET A 14 3.04 -6.73 17.27
C MET A 14 4.19 -7.40 16.50
N PHE A 15 4.77 -6.72 15.52
CA PHE A 15 5.96 -7.23 14.83
C PHE A 15 7.19 -7.32 15.75
N ASP A 16 7.39 -6.36 16.64
CA ASP A 16 8.47 -6.39 17.63
C ASP A 16 8.33 -7.56 18.61
N HIS A 17 7.14 -8.17 18.71
CA HIS A 17 6.82 -9.37 19.54
C HIS A 17 6.61 -10.65 18.73
N ASP A 18 7.10 -10.71 17.48
CA ASP A 18 7.05 -11.88 16.59
C ASP A 18 5.62 -12.43 16.33
N LEU A 19 4.60 -11.58 16.44
CA LEU A 19 3.24 -11.95 16.07
C LEU A 19 3.08 -12.02 14.55
N SER A 20 2.27 -12.96 14.09
CA SER A 20 2.00 -13.09 12.66
C SER A 20 1.25 -11.87 12.12
N ILE A 21 1.35 -11.65 10.81
CA ILE A 21 0.64 -10.55 10.15
C ILE A 21 -0.87 -10.74 10.26
N GLU A 22 -1.37 -11.97 10.21
CA GLU A 22 -2.77 -12.32 10.34
C GLU A 22 -3.30 -11.95 11.73
N GLU A 23 -2.57 -12.29 12.80
CA GLU A 23 -2.91 -11.89 14.16
C GLU A 23 -2.88 -10.38 14.34
N SER A 24 -1.92 -9.72 13.68
CA SER A 24 -1.79 -8.26 13.68
C SER A 24 -3.00 -7.60 13.00
N VAL A 25 -3.40 -8.08 11.83
CA VAL A 25 -4.58 -7.61 11.09
C VAL A 25 -5.85 -7.83 11.93
N GLU A 26 -6.01 -9.00 12.53
CA GLU A 26 -7.16 -9.31 13.37
C GLU A 26 -7.25 -8.38 14.59
N THR A 27 -6.13 -8.12 15.25
CA THR A 27 -6.05 -7.22 16.41
C THR A 27 -6.36 -5.78 16.01
N ILE A 28 -5.80 -5.31 14.90
CA ILE A 28 -6.10 -3.98 14.37
C ILE A 28 -7.59 -3.86 14.04
N ALA A 29 -8.14 -4.85 13.34
CA ALA A 29 -9.55 -4.85 12.97
C ALA A 29 -10.49 -4.86 14.20
N LYS A 30 -10.14 -5.57 15.26
CA LYS A 30 -10.90 -5.55 16.53
C LYS A 30 -10.74 -4.25 17.31
N THR A 31 -9.59 -3.60 17.19
CA THR A 31 -9.27 -2.38 17.97
C THR A 31 -9.81 -1.12 17.30
N LEU A 32 -9.86 -1.08 15.97
CA LEU A 32 -10.34 0.08 15.24
C LEU A 32 -11.86 0.26 15.41
N PRO A 33 -12.34 1.48 15.70
CA PRO A 33 -13.76 1.72 15.82
C PRO A 33 -14.47 1.53 14.46
N VAL A 34 -15.64 0.90 14.49
CA VAL A 34 -16.55 0.85 13.34
C VAL A 34 -17.37 2.12 13.34
N CYS A 35 -17.31 2.88 12.26
CA CYS A 35 -18.19 4.03 12.09
C CYS A 35 -19.60 3.55 11.66
N GLN A 36 -20.48 3.29 12.61
CA GLN A 36 -21.88 3.04 12.33
C GLN A 36 -22.74 4.31 12.38
N VAL A 37 -22.19 5.41 12.89
CA VAL A 37 -22.91 6.69 13.05
C VAL A 37 -21.98 7.83 12.61
N ARG A 38 -22.50 8.75 11.78
CA ARG A 38 -21.77 9.96 11.37
C ARG A 38 -21.28 10.72 12.60
N GLY A 39 -19.95 10.88 12.72
CA GLY A 39 -19.31 11.62 13.80
C GLY A 39 -18.35 10.82 14.67
N VAL A 40 -18.25 9.49 14.51
CA VAL A 40 -17.22 8.67 15.16
C VAL A 40 -16.02 8.57 14.22
N ALA A 41 -14.81 8.64 14.78
CA ALA A 41 -13.57 8.48 14.02
C ALA A 41 -13.53 7.10 13.36
N TYR A 42 -13.18 7.07 12.08
CA TYR A 42 -13.13 5.90 11.23
C TYR A 42 -11.73 5.74 10.65
N SER A 43 -11.24 4.54 10.54
CA SER A 43 -9.92 4.27 9.97
C SER A 43 -9.98 3.11 9.00
N THR A 44 -9.39 3.29 7.86
CA THR A 44 -9.14 2.28 6.83
C THR A 44 -7.70 1.83 6.90
N PHE A 45 -7.37 0.69 6.33
CA PHE A 45 -5.97 0.25 6.23
C PHE A 45 -5.72 -0.63 5.02
N SER A 46 -4.48 -0.60 4.55
CA SER A 46 -3.91 -1.58 3.64
C SER A 46 -2.54 -1.99 4.16
N ILE A 47 -2.30 -3.29 4.31
CA ILE A 47 -1.06 -3.85 4.84
C ILE A 47 -0.52 -4.83 3.83
N LEU A 48 0.66 -4.57 3.27
CA LEU A 48 1.37 -5.47 2.39
C LEU A 48 2.65 -5.94 3.07
N GLN A 49 2.79 -7.25 3.24
CA GLN A 49 4.00 -7.90 3.71
C GLN A 49 4.56 -8.79 2.60
N ILE A 50 5.85 -8.67 2.33
CA ILE A 50 6.58 -9.50 1.39
C ILE A 50 7.68 -10.21 2.16
N PHE A 51 7.69 -11.54 2.11
CA PHE A 51 8.66 -12.39 2.77
C PHE A 51 9.88 -12.62 1.86
N HIS A 52 11.01 -12.98 2.46
CA HIS A 52 12.21 -13.33 1.71
C HIS A 52 12.02 -14.54 0.77
N SER A 53 11.06 -15.41 1.06
CA SER A 53 10.66 -16.52 0.20
C SER A 53 10.03 -16.07 -1.13
N GLY A 54 9.62 -14.80 -1.22
CA GLY A 54 8.80 -14.27 -2.31
C GLY A 54 7.30 -14.44 -2.08
N GLU A 55 6.90 -15.08 -0.99
CA GLU A 55 5.50 -15.07 -0.57
C GLU A 55 5.09 -13.68 -0.16
N ALA A 56 3.84 -13.31 -0.45
CA ALA A 56 3.27 -12.04 -0.08
C ALA A 56 1.86 -12.20 0.50
N TYR A 57 1.59 -11.38 1.49
CA TYR A 57 0.28 -11.22 2.10
C TYR A 57 -0.16 -9.77 2.00
N LEU A 58 -1.38 -9.54 1.53
CA LEU A 58 -2.01 -8.23 1.50
C LEU A 58 -3.34 -8.31 2.22
N ALA A 59 -3.59 -7.38 3.13
CA ALA A 59 -4.89 -7.20 3.79
C ALA A 59 -5.39 -5.78 3.57
N GLU A 60 -6.66 -5.65 3.18
CA GLU A 60 -7.29 -4.36 2.93
C GLU A 60 -8.63 -4.26 3.62
N PHE A 61 -8.85 -3.14 4.29
CA PHE A 61 -10.12 -2.76 4.88
C PHE A 61 -10.52 -1.38 4.39
N ASP A 62 -11.62 -1.35 3.63
CA ASP A 62 -12.33 -0.15 3.16
C ASP A 62 -11.48 0.88 2.40
N ASN A 63 -10.34 0.46 1.88
CA ASN A 63 -9.54 1.17 0.90
C ASN A 63 -9.84 0.67 -0.52
N PRO A 64 -9.55 1.46 -1.55
CA PRO A 64 -9.54 0.98 -2.93
C PRO A 64 -8.62 -0.24 -3.07
N ALA A 65 -8.96 -1.17 -3.97
CA ALA A 65 -8.13 -2.33 -4.20
C ALA A 65 -6.72 -1.93 -4.66
N CYS A 66 -5.70 -2.63 -4.17
CA CYS A 66 -4.33 -2.46 -4.61
C CYS A 66 -4.24 -2.63 -6.14
N ILE A 67 -3.54 -1.72 -6.81
CA ILE A 67 -3.20 -1.90 -8.21
C ILE A 67 -1.92 -2.73 -8.27
N PHE A 68 -2.02 -3.93 -8.81
CA PHE A 68 -0.89 -4.83 -9.02
C PHE A 68 -0.53 -4.87 -10.50
N ILE A 69 0.71 -4.54 -10.83
CA ILE A 69 1.22 -4.56 -12.19
C ILE A 69 2.36 -5.59 -12.29
N ARG A 70 2.22 -6.51 -13.23
CA ARG A 70 3.20 -7.53 -13.60
C ARG A 70 3.30 -7.61 -15.12
N ASP A 71 4.50 -7.69 -15.66
CA ASP A 71 4.76 -7.83 -17.09
C ASP A 71 4.00 -6.80 -17.97
N GLY A 72 3.91 -5.56 -17.47
CA GLY A 72 3.23 -4.46 -18.17
C GLY A 72 1.71 -4.60 -18.25
N LYS A 73 1.08 -5.36 -17.36
CA LYS A 73 -0.37 -5.55 -17.27
C LYS A 73 -0.83 -5.37 -15.84
N VAL A 74 -2.03 -4.81 -15.68
CA VAL A 74 -2.74 -4.85 -14.41
C VAL A 74 -3.24 -6.27 -14.18
N MET A 75 -2.93 -6.81 -13.01
CA MET A 75 -3.25 -8.18 -12.61
C MET A 75 -4.41 -8.18 -11.63
N ASP A 76 -5.29 -9.13 -11.79
CA ASP A 76 -6.29 -9.47 -10.79
C ASP A 76 -5.70 -10.49 -9.81
N ILE A 77 -5.84 -10.23 -8.51
CA ILE A 77 -5.38 -11.14 -7.46
C ILE A 77 -6.61 -11.71 -6.77
N PRO A 78 -6.78 -13.03 -6.74
CA PRO A 78 -7.85 -13.66 -5.96
C PRO A 78 -7.72 -13.30 -4.47
N PHE A 79 -8.85 -13.05 -3.82
CA PHE A 79 -8.89 -12.76 -2.40
C PHE A 79 -9.99 -13.53 -1.68
N GLU A 80 -9.79 -13.68 -0.38
CA GLU A 80 -10.81 -14.15 0.54
C GLU A 80 -11.33 -12.97 1.36
N THR A 81 -12.61 -13.03 1.73
CA THR A 81 -13.18 -12.02 2.62
C THR A 81 -13.34 -12.60 4.00
N LYS A 82 -12.64 -12.03 4.98
CA LYS A 82 -12.75 -12.38 6.39
C LYS A 82 -13.61 -11.33 7.11
N ASP A 83 -14.67 -11.77 7.77
CA ASP A 83 -15.49 -10.89 8.62
C ASP A 83 -14.92 -10.88 10.04
N ILE A 84 -14.51 -9.69 10.51
CA ILE A 84 -14.00 -9.48 11.85
C ILE A 84 -14.85 -8.38 12.51
N GLU A 85 -15.78 -8.77 13.38
CA GLU A 85 -16.69 -7.84 14.06
C GLU A 85 -17.44 -6.90 13.09
N GLY A 86 -17.93 -7.43 11.99
CA GLY A 86 -18.66 -6.69 10.96
C GLY A 86 -17.76 -5.94 9.96
N LYS A 87 -16.45 -6.02 10.10
CA LYS A 87 -15.49 -5.49 9.12
C LYS A 87 -15.12 -6.55 8.11
N LYS A 88 -15.39 -6.28 6.84
CA LYS A 88 -15.03 -7.17 5.74
C LYS A 88 -13.61 -6.88 5.28
N ILE A 89 -12.67 -7.68 5.75
CA ILE A 89 -11.26 -7.59 5.36
C ILE A 89 -11.05 -8.44 4.12
N ARG A 90 -10.47 -7.87 3.07
CA ARG A 90 -10.01 -8.62 1.90
C ARG A 90 -8.59 -9.10 2.18
N GLU A 91 -8.36 -10.40 2.14
CA GLU A 91 -7.06 -11.03 2.34
C GLU A 91 -6.59 -11.70 1.05
N TYR A 92 -5.37 -11.39 0.63
CA TYR A 92 -4.74 -11.91 -0.58
C TYR A 92 -3.46 -12.65 -0.21
N ARG A 93 -3.21 -13.78 -0.84
CA ARG A 93 -1.94 -14.53 -0.74
C ARG A 93 -1.45 -14.85 -2.14
N PHE A 94 -0.21 -14.47 -2.42
CA PHE A 94 0.39 -14.66 -3.73
C PHE A 94 1.92 -14.69 -3.64
N HIS A 95 2.57 -15.00 -4.76
CA HIS A 95 4.03 -14.90 -4.88
C HIS A 95 4.40 -13.70 -5.74
N VAL A 96 5.37 -12.92 -5.24
CA VAL A 96 5.95 -11.80 -5.99
C VAL A 96 7.03 -12.28 -6.94
N LYS A 97 7.22 -11.52 -8.01
CA LYS A 97 8.31 -11.67 -8.98
C LYS A 97 9.08 -10.36 -9.08
N VAL A 98 10.31 -10.46 -9.55
CA VAL A 98 11.10 -9.28 -9.90
C VAL A 98 10.34 -8.42 -10.90
N ASN A 99 10.39 -7.11 -10.71
CA ASN A 99 9.65 -6.07 -11.43
C ASN A 99 8.16 -5.95 -11.12
N ASP A 100 7.60 -6.73 -10.21
CA ASP A 100 6.25 -6.48 -9.72
C ASP A 100 6.14 -5.08 -9.11
N CYS A 101 5.00 -4.45 -9.34
CA CYS A 101 4.69 -3.13 -8.82
C CYS A 101 3.31 -3.14 -8.16
N PHE A 102 3.25 -2.66 -6.93
CA PHE A 102 2.03 -2.53 -6.15
C PHE A 102 1.79 -1.07 -5.82
N VAL A 103 0.55 -0.61 -6.01
CA VAL A 103 0.12 0.73 -5.59
C VAL A 103 -1.03 0.58 -4.61
N LEU A 104 -0.77 0.98 -3.38
CA LEU A 104 -1.74 1.07 -2.30
C LEU A 104 -2.19 2.53 -2.19
N MET A 105 -3.48 2.77 -2.00
CA MET A 105 -4.00 4.13 -1.96
C MET A 105 -5.17 4.25 -0.98
N SER A 106 -5.38 5.46 -0.45
CA SER A 106 -6.60 5.82 0.28
C SER A 106 -7.73 6.18 -0.68
N ASP A 107 -8.95 6.21 -0.18
CA ASP A 107 -10.16 6.57 -0.93
C ASP A 107 -10.14 8.00 -1.48
N GLY A 108 -9.47 8.94 -0.80
CA GLY A 108 -9.24 10.27 -1.34
C GLY A 108 -8.59 10.28 -2.73
N THR A 109 -7.86 9.21 -3.11
CA THR A 109 -7.28 9.11 -4.45
C THR A 109 -8.36 8.88 -5.53
N ILE A 110 -9.32 7.99 -5.29
CA ILE A 110 -10.38 7.69 -6.27
C ILE A 110 -11.44 8.80 -6.34
N TYR A 111 -11.57 9.61 -5.30
CA TYR A 111 -12.50 10.75 -5.28
C TYR A 111 -11.88 12.06 -5.80
N ALA A 112 -10.61 12.05 -6.20
CA ALA A 112 -9.96 13.23 -6.74
C ALA A 112 -10.72 13.79 -7.95
N GLY A 113 -11.05 15.08 -7.90
CA GLY A 113 -11.77 15.79 -8.95
C GLY A 113 -13.30 15.64 -8.93
N VAL A 114 -13.90 14.94 -7.96
CA VAL A 114 -15.36 14.82 -7.84
C VAL A 114 -15.99 16.20 -7.70
N GLY A 115 -17.01 16.46 -8.55
CA GLY A 115 -17.77 17.72 -8.54
C GLY A 115 -17.06 18.90 -9.15
N GLU A 116 -15.80 18.77 -9.55
CA GLU A 116 -14.98 19.80 -10.20
C GLU A 116 -14.68 19.39 -11.66
N LEU A 117 -13.59 18.66 -11.88
CA LEU A 117 -13.16 18.25 -13.23
C LEU A 117 -13.80 16.92 -13.66
N LEU A 118 -14.21 16.10 -12.74
CA LEU A 118 -14.73 14.76 -12.97
C LEU A 118 -16.05 14.53 -12.22
N ASN A 119 -17.07 13.95 -12.90
CA ASN A 119 -18.36 13.67 -12.25
C ASN A 119 -18.27 12.60 -11.17
N PHE A 120 -17.45 11.56 -11.39
CA PHE A 120 -17.32 10.38 -10.52
C PHE A 120 -15.95 10.26 -9.86
N GLY A 121 -15.10 11.27 -9.98
CA GLY A 121 -13.73 11.24 -9.50
C GLY A 121 -12.78 10.51 -10.43
N TRP A 122 -11.55 10.33 -9.97
CA TRP A 122 -10.50 9.61 -10.68
C TRP A 122 -10.63 8.11 -10.37
N THR A 123 -11.51 7.43 -11.09
CA THR A 123 -11.91 6.04 -10.81
C THR A 123 -10.71 5.10 -10.74
N TRP A 124 -10.87 3.96 -10.07
CA TRP A 124 -9.80 2.95 -9.93
C TRP A 124 -9.23 2.53 -11.28
N GLU A 125 -10.09 2.31 -12.28
CA GLU A 125 -9.68 1.92 -13.64
C GLU A 125 -8.82 3.00 -14.29
N SER A 126 -9.21 4.27 -14.14
CA SER A 126 -8.45 5.41 -14.68
C SER A 126 -7.10 5.57 -14.01
N ILE A 127 -7.02 5.33 -12.68
CA ILE A 127 -5.77 5.34 -11.93
C ILE A 127 -4.89 4.16 -12.36
N ALA A 128 -5.46 2.97 -12.53
CA ALA A 128 -4.74 1.79 -12.99
C ALA A 128 -4.13 2.01 -14.39
N ASP A 129 -4.89 2.56 -15.32
CA ASP A 129 -4.42 2.90 -16.67
C ASP A 129 -3.32 3.98 -16.64
N TYR A 130 -3.49 5.01 -15.83
CA TYR A 130 -2.48 6.05 -15.64
C TYR A 130 -1.20 5.47 -15.03
N THR A 131 -1.34 4.67 -13.98
CA THR A 131 -0.21 3.99 -13.34
C THR A 131 0.55 3.12 -14.34
N LEU A 132 -0.18 2.33 -15.14
CA LEU A 132 0.40 1.47 -16.17
C LEU A 132 1.20 2.26 -17.22
N LYS A 133 0.75 3.46 -17.59
CA LYS A 133 1.50 4.36 -18.47
C LYS A 133 2.76 4.85 -17.78
N CYS A 134 2.66 5.36 -16.56
CA CYS A 134 3.79 5.87 -15.79
C CYS A 134 4.86 4.83 -15.50
N THR A 135 4.50 3.53 -15.35
CA THR A 135 5.48 2.47 -15.13
C THR A 135 6.43 2.25 -16.31
N LYS A 136 6.08 2.72 -17.51
CA LYS A 136 6.96 2.69 -18.69
C LYS A 136 8.04 3.78 -18.62
N ASP A 137 7.76 4.87 -17.91
CA ASP A 137 8.63 6.05 -17.85
C ASP A 137 9.59 6.00 -16.66
N THR A 138 9.27 5.22 -15.63
CA THR A 138 10.10 5.11 -14.43
C THR A 138 10.04 3.75 -13.76
N LEU A 139 11.21 3.29 -13.30
CA LEU A 139 11.35 2.13 -12.40
C LEU A 139 11.37 2.53 -10.92
N SER A 140 11.50 3.82 -10.61
CA SER A 140 11.54 4.32 -9.23
C SER A 140 10.14 4.31 -8.61
N ALA A 141 9.98 3.58 -7.49
CA ALA A 141 8.74 3.58 -6.71
C ALA A 141 8.40 4.98 -6.19
N GLY A 142 9.39 5.70 -5.66
CA GLY A 142 9.19 7.07 -5.16
C GLY A 142 8.77 8.05 -6.25
N ARG A 143 9.36 7.95 -7.46
CA ARG A 143 8.95 8.80 -8.57
C ARG A 143 7.54 8.47 -9.05
N LEU A 144 7.17 7.20 -9.11
CA LEU A 144 5.81 6.79 -9.47
C LEU A 144 4.79 7.28 -8.44
N ALA A 145 5.10 7.17 -7.14
CA ALA A 145 4.24 7.70 -6.08
C ALA A 145 4.06 9.22 -6.21
N ALA A 146 5.13 9.96 -6.50
CA ALA A 146 5.06 11.40 -6.74
C ALA A 146 4.16 11.75 -7.93
N MET A 147 4.34 11.06 -9.08
CA MET A 147 3.51 11.29 -10.27
C MET A 147 2.01 11.06 -9.99
N LEU A 148 1.67 10.02 -9.23
CA LEU A 148 0.29 9.74 -8.83
C LEU A 148 -0.25 10.82 -7.87
N SER A 149 0.54 11.22 -6.89
CA SER A 149 0.15 12.28 -5.94
C SER A 149 -0.02 13.64 -6.62
N ASP A 150 0.86 14.00 -7.55
CA ASP A 150 0.77 15.23 -8.32
C ASP A 150 -0.50 15.23 -9.19
N ALA A 151 -0.80 14.11 -9.86
CA ALA A 151 -2.02 13.99 -10.66
C ALA A 151 -3.29 14.10 -9.80
N CYS A 152 -3.30 13.52 -8.58
CA CYS A 152 -4.40 13.73 -7.62
C CYS A 152 -4.55 15.19 -7.25
N ASN A 153 -3.44 15.85 -6.91
CA ASN A 153 -3.44 17.25 -6.50
C ASN A 153 -3.94 18.18 -7.62
N ASP A 154 -3.57 17.89 -8.87
CA ASP A 154 -4.05 18.62 -10.04
C ASP A 154 -5.58 18.46 -10.21
N LEU A 155 -6.10 17.25 -10.05
CA LEU A 155 -7.53 16.96 -10.12
C LEU A 155 -8.32 17.65 -9.00
N TYR A 156 -7.75 17.79 -7.81
CA TYR A 156 -8.31 18.57 -6.72
C TYR A 156 -8.11 20.10 -6.88
N MET A 157 -7.47 20.55 -7.96
CA MET A 157 -7.10 21.96 -8.16
C MET A 157 -6.39 22.57 -6.95
N ALA A 158 -5.48 21.79 -6.34
CA ALA A 158 -4.75 22.11 -5.11
C ALA A 158 -5.67 22.41 -3.88
N ARG A 159 -6.91 21.93 -3.89
CA ARG A 159 -7.86 22.02 -2.78
C ARG A 159 -8.42 20.63 -2.44
N PRO A 160 -7.61 19.75 -1.81
CA PRO A 160 -8.03 18.39 -1.54
C PRO A 160 -9.29 18.36 -0.68
N GLY A 161 -10.30 17.61 -1.11
CA GLY A 161 -11.53 17.39 -0.37
C GLY A 161 -11.38 16.32 0.70
N ASP A 162 -10.32 15.51 0.60
CA ASP A 162 -10.00 14.42 1.52
C ASP A 162 -8.49 14.14 1.57
N ASP A 163 -8.06 13.39 2.60
CA ASP A 163 -6.68 12.97 2.77
C ASP A 163 -6.28 11.96 1.69
N THR A 164 -5.31 12.32 0.86
CA THR A 164 -4.81 11.47 -0.21
C THR A 164 -3.49 10.83 0.17
N THR A 165 -3.45 9.50 0.16
CA THR A 165 -2.24 8.73 0.42
C THR A 165 -1.99 7.76 -0.74
N VAL A 166 -0.76 7.75 -1.25
CA VAL A 166 -0.30 6.79 -2.27
C VAL A 166 1.01 6.18 -1.80
N ALA A 167 1.05 4.85 -1.73
CA ALA A 167 2.26 4.10 -1.44
C ALA A 167 2.57 3.16 -2.60
N VAL A 168 3.80 3.19 -3.09
CA VAL A 168 4.27 2.34 -4.18
C VAL A 168 5.35 1.41 -3.69
N VAL A 169 5.18 0.11 -3.98
CA VAL A 169 6.17 -0.93 -3.71
C VAL A 169 6.60 -1.55 -5.03
N ARG A 170 7.92 -1.68 -5.25
CA ARG A 170 8.49 -2.40 -6.37
C ARG A 170 9.41 -3.51 -5.88
N VAL A 171 9.32 -4.65 -6.54
CA VAL A 171 10.16 -5.81 -6.25
C VAL A 171 11.37 -5.78 -7.17
N PHE A 172 12.56 -5.73 -6.57
CA PHE A 172 13.84 -5.77 -7.29
C PHE A 172 14.59 -7.03 -6.93
N GLU A 173 15.48 -7.46 -7.83
CA GLU A 173 16.46 -8.49 -7.53
C GLU A 173 17.44 -7.97 -6.47
N GLN A 174 17.57 -8.68 -5.36
CA GLN A 174 18.48 -8.26 -4.29
C GLN A 174 19.90 -8.72 -4.68
N HIS A 175 20.70 -7.82 -5.25
CA HIS A 175 22.14 -8.03 -5.32
C HIS A 175 22.72 -7.82 -3.92
N ILE A 176 23.05 -8.90 -3.22
CA ILE A 176 23.86 -8.84 -2.00
C ILE A 176 25.27 -8.47 -2.43
N VAL A 177 25.57 -7.18 -2.44
CA VAL A 177 26.95 -6.71 -2.50
C VAL A 177 27.54 -6.94 -1.12
N ASN A 178 28.23 -8.06 -0.92
CA ASN A 178 29.04 -8.29 0.27
C ASN A 178 30.22 -7.32 0.24
N ILE A 179 30.02 -6.11 0.79
CA ILE A 179 31.11 -5.18 1.06
C ILE A 179 31.77 -5.63 2.38
N PHE A 180 32.47 -6.77 2.35
CA PHE A 180 33.49 -7.09 3.34
C PHE A 180 34.82 -6.50 2.85
N THR A 181 34.99 -5.20 3.00
CA THR A 181 36.34 -4.61 3.03
C THR A 181 36.77 -4.50 4.48
N GLY A 182 37.16 -5.62 5.07
CA GLY A 182 38.01 -5.58 6.24
C GLY A 182 39.41 -5.06 5.80
N PRO A 183 40.06 -4.21 6.60
CA PRO A 183 41.42 -3.77 6.29
C PRO A 183 42.36 -5.00 6.23
N PRO A 184 43.38 -5.00 5.34
CA PRO A 184 44.31 -6.09 5.29
C PRO A 184 45.04 -6.20 6.62
N ALA A 185 45.09 -7.43 7.15
CA ALA A 185 45.88 -7.70 8.37
C ALA A 185 47.31 -7.22 8.18
N SER A 186 47.75 -6.30 9.01
CA SER A 186 49.12 -5.91 9.07
C SER A 186 49.97 -7.11 9.48
N LYS A 187 50.88 -7.50 8.62
CA LYS A 187 51.95 -8.43 8.99
C LYS A 187 52.75 -7.74 10.08
N ALA A 188 52.73 -8.31 11.27
CA ALA A 188 53.71 -8.02 12.30
C ALA A 188 55.01 -8.80 11.96
N ASP A 189 56.07 -8.08 11.81
CA ASP A 189 57.43 -8.62 11.82
C ASP A 189 57.83 -9.09 13.20
#